data_b0552ff963162e84abcd01ff24201b24
#
_entry.id   b0552ff963162e84abcd01ff24201b24
#
_cell.length_a   1.000
_cell.length_b   1.000
_cell.length_c   1.000
_cell.angle_alpha   90.00
_cell.angle_beta   90.00
_cell.angle_gamma   90.00
#
_symmetry.space_group_name_H-M   'P 1'
#
loop_
_entity.id
_entity.type
_entity.pdbx_description
1 polymer ?
#
loop_
_entity_poly.entity_id
_entity_poly.type
_entity_poly.pdbx_seq_one_letter_code
_entity_poly.pdbx_strand_id
1 'polypeptide(L)'
;LPLIVLLGVFTYWPLLQTFRFGFLRLNPGGPPEFVGLQNYAGVFAHNQFQDALRNSVVYALGAIPLKVLLPIPIAFFIWTIGGRIAGFHKSVLFVPTLLSFVVVSVLWVWMLNPVAGFLASVLGLVGLGMPVLLSNADTAIYVILGVSAWKILGFNVLLYLAGLASIRRDLIEAMRVDGAGDWVIFRRLIVPLLSPTIFFVLISTVVFSIQQVFTPIDVMTQGGPANATTNLFYIAYQYTFESFNIGFASAAVTLLFLAIGALLVAKLALLERHVHYG
;
A
#
# COMPACT_ATOMS: atom_id res chain seq x y z
N LEU A 1 25.79 -20.36 3.66
CA LEU A 1 26.26 -20.29 2.25
C LEU A 1 25.11 -20.42 1.22
N PRO A 2 24.16 -21.43 1.29
CA PRO A 2 23.13 -21.57 0.25
C PRO A 2 22.21 -20.32 0.13
N LEU A 3 21.82 -19.71 1.24
CA LEU A 3 20.98 -18.51 1.24
C LEU A 3 21.65 -17.31 0.50
N ILE A 4 22.96 -17.10 0.73
CA ILE A 4 23.71 -16.01 0.07
C ILE A 4 23.77 -16.25 -1.44
N VAL A 5 23.98 -17.49 -1.88
CA VAL A 5 23.99 -17.85 -3.31
C VAL A 5 22.61 -17.63 -3.93
N LEU A 6 21.53 -18.09 -3.27
CA LEU A 6 20.16 -17.90 -3.76
C LEU A 6 19.80 -16.41 -3.87
N LEU A 7 20.08 -15.60 -2.85
CA LEU A 7 19.86 -14.15 -2.91
C LEU A 7 20.74 -13.50 -3.98
N GLY A 8 21.99 -13.91 -4.11
CA GLY A 8 22.91 -13.39 -5.13
C GLY A 8 22.38 -13.61 -6.55
N VAL A 9 21.97 -14.84 -6.87
CA VAL A 9 21.54 -15.22 -8.21
C VAL A 9 20.12 -14.73 -8.52
N PHE A 10 19.17 -14.85 -7.60
CA PHE A 10 17.75 -14.60 -7.89
C PHE A 10 17.25 -13.22 -7.46
N THR A 11 18.02 -12.47 -6.64
CA THR A 11 17.63 -11.13 -6.21
C THR A 11 18.63 -10.08 -6.69
N TYR A 12 19.88 -10.19 -6.29
CA TYR A 12 20.87 -9.15 -6.57
C TYR A 12 21.31 -9.11 -8.03
N TRP A 13 21.49 -10.25 -8.68
CA TRP A 13 21.86 -10.30 -10.09
C TRP A 13 20.80 -9.67 -11.00
N PRO A 14 19.50 -10.04 -10.95
CA PRO A 14 18.45 -9.37 -11.73
C PRO A 14 18.33 -7.87 -11.42
N LEU A 15 18.51 -7.48 -10.17
CA LEU A 15 18.49 -6.07 -9.77
C LEU A 15 19.60 -5.28 -10.46
N LEU A 16 20.84 -5.80 -10.44
CA LEU A 16 21.98 -5.19 -11.13
C LEU A 16 21.76 -5.10 -12.64
N GLN A 17 21.17 -6.14 -13.25
CA GLN A 17 20.82 -6.12 -14.67
C GLN A 17 19.74 -5.08 -14.98
N THR A 18 18.75 -4.90 -14.10
CA THR A 18 17.74 -3.85 -14.26
C THR A 18 18.41 -2.47 -14.26
N PHE A 19 19.31 -2.18 -13.33
CA PHE A 19 20.07 -0.92 -13.34
C PHE A 19 20.86 -0.73 -14.63
N ARG A 20 21.53 -1.79 -15.10
CA ARG A 20 22.31 -1.75 -16.36
C ARG A 20 21.40 -1.48 -17.56
N PHE A 21 20.27 -2.16 -17.67
CA PHE A 21 19.33 -2.00 -18.80
C PHE A 21 18.74 -0.60 -18.90
N GLY A 22 18.62 0.13 -17.79
CA GLY A 22 18.24 1.54 -17.79
C GLY A 22 19.15 2.45 -18.62
N PHE A 23 20.43 2.05 -18.84
CA PHE A 23 21.39 2.78 -19.68
C PHE A 23 21.49 2.25 -21.12
N LEU A 24 20.70 1.21 -21.46
CA LEU A 24 20.77 0.54 -22.74
C LEU A 24 19.47 0.70 -23.52
N ARG A 25 19.59 0.84 -24.84
CA ARG A 25 18.48 0.61 -25.78
C ARG A 25 18.56 -0.83 -26.23
N LEU A 26 17.51 -1.61 -25.95
CA LEU A 26 17.39 -3.00 -26.34
C LEU A 26 16.50 -3.09 -27.55
N ASN A 27 17.11 -3.28 -28.73
CA ASN A 27 16.37 -3.42 -29.98
C ASN A 27 16.06 -4.91 -30.23
N PRO A 28 14.82 -5.29 -30.58
CA PRO A 28 14.51 -6.64 -30.99
C PRO A 28 15.36 -7.07 -32.17
N GLY A 29 16.18 -8.13 -32.02
CA GLY A 29 17.05 -8.65 -33.08
C GLY A 29 18.37 -7.93 -33.29
N GLY A 30 18.69 -6.89 -32.52
CA GLY A 30 19.97 -6.17 -32.59
C GLY A 30 20.79 -6.25 -31.30
N PRO A 31 22.09 -5.89 -31.35
CA PRO A 31 22.88 -5.79 -30.13
C PRO A 31 22.38 -4.64 -29.23
N PRO A 32 22.57 -4.77 -27.91
CA PRO A 32 22.27 -3.67 -26.99
C PRO A 32 23.14 -2.44 -27.30
N GLU A 33 22.53 -1.27 -27.40
CA GLU A 33 23.20 0.00 -27.63
C GLU A 33 23.27 0.80 -26.34
N PHE A 34 24.45 1.31 -25.98
CA PHE A 34 24.61 2.18 -24.80
C PHE A 34 24.12 3.59 -25.13
N VAL A 35 23.04 4.04 -24.47
CA VAL A 35 22.42 5.36 -24.68
C VAL A 35 22.57 6.31 -23.49
N GLY A 36 23.38 5.94 -22.50
CA GLY A 36 23.58 6.77 -21.31
C GLY A 36 22.29 7.06 -20.56
N LEU A 37 21.99 8.32 -20.29
CA LEU A 37 20.81 8.76 -19.54
C LEU A 37 19.57 9.02 -20.41
N GLN A 38 19.57 8.68 -21.71
CA GLN A 38 18.44 8.99 -22.61
C GLN A 38 17.14 8.34 -22.14
N ASN A 39 17.16 7.08 -21.65
CA ASN A 39 15.96 6.42 -21.13
C ASN A 39 15.40 7.17 -19.91
N TYR A 40 16.26 7.59 -18.99
CA TYR A 40 15.84 8.35 -17.80
C TYR A 40 15.23 9.70 -18.19
N ALA A 41 15.88 10.45 -19.09
CA ALA A 41 15.36 11.72 -19.59
C ALA A 41 14.01 11.52 -20.33
N GLY A 42 13.91 10.47 -21.16
CA GLY A 42 12.68 10.12 -21.87
C GLY A 42 11.54 9.75 -20.93
N VAL A 43 11.81 8.95 -19.90
CA VAL A 43 10.82 8.57 -18.89
C VAL A 43 10.28 9.80 -18.17
N PHE A 44 11.15 10.72 -17.73
CA PHE A 44 10.71 11.97 -17.07
C PHE A 44 9.92 12.89 -17.98
N ALA A 45 10.22 12.92 -19.28
CA ALA A 45 9.51 13.74 -20.24
C ALA A 45 8.12 13.16 -20.63
N HIS A 46 7.85 11.90 -20.27
CA HIS A 46 6.61 11.22 -20.65
C HIS A 46 5.47 11.56 -19.68
N ASN A 47 4.37 12.14 -20.17
CA ASN A 47 3.24 12.57 -19.34
C ASN A 47 2.67 11.44 -18.48
N GLN A 48 2.56 10.22 -19.03
CA GLN A 48 2.07 9.05 -18.29
C GLN A 48 2.95 8.72 -17.07
N PHE A 49 4.26 8.93 -17.15
CA PHE A 49 5.15 8.75 -16.01
C PHE A 49 4.93 9.82 -14.93
N GLN A 50 4.68 11.06 -15.33
CA GLN A 50 4.37 12.15 -14.40
C GLN A 50 3.05 11.89 -13.68
N ASP A 51 2.02 11.40 -14.39
CA ASP A 51 0.76 10.95 -13.78
C ASP A 51 0.99 9.80 -12.81
N ALA A 52 1.78 8.79 -13.21
CA ALA A 52 2.12 7.65 -12.37
C ALA A 52 2.88 8.06 -11.10
N LEU A 53 3.78 9.04 -11.20
CA LEU A 53 4.51 9.60 -10.05
C LEU A 53 3.56 10.29 -9.08
N ARG A 54 2.70 11.18 -9.58
CA ARG A 54 1.68 11.87 -8.78
C ARG A 54 0.75 10.88 -8.08
N ASN A 55 0.22 9.92 -8.81
CA ASN A 55 -0.69 8.91 -8.27
C ASN A 55 0.00 8.01 -7.26
N SER A 56 1.29 7.67 -7.44
CA SER A 56 2.07 6.91 -6.46
C SER A 56 2.17 7.65 -5.12
N VAL A 57 2.33 8.98 -5.15
CA VAL A 57 2.30 9.82 -3.93
C VAL A 57 0.90 9.79 -3.30
N VAL A 58 -0.17 9.88 -4.09
CA VAL A 58 -1.56 9.78 -3.59
C VAL A 58 -1.80 8.42 -2.93
N TYR A 59 -1.37 7.31 -3.55
CA TYR A 59 -1.47 5.97 -2.95
C TYR A 59 -0.68 5.86 -1.65
N ALA A 60 0.56 6.36 -1.61
CA ALA A 60 1.40 6.28 -0.43
C ALA A 60 0.84 7.12 0.74
N LEU A 61 0.46 8.37 0.48
CA LEU A 61 -0.07 9.27 1.51
C LEU A 61 -1.50 8.89 1.92
N GLY A 62 -2.36 8.52 0.96
CA GLY A 62 -3.73 8.11 1.22
C GLY A 62 -3.82 6.75 1.94
N ALA A 63 -2.80 5.90 1.84
CA ALA A 63 -2.72 4.66 2.60
C ALA A 63 -2.50 4.92 4.12
N ILE A 64 -1.87 6.02 4.50
CA ILE A 64 -1.58 6.31 5.91
C ILE A 64 -2.86 6.40 6.77
N PRO A 65 -3.85 7.25 6.47
CA PRO A 65 -5.07 7.32 7.27
C PRO A 65 -5.84 6.00 7.29
N LEU A 66 -5.90 5.27 6.19
CA LEU A 66 -6.73 4.08 6.05
C LEU A 66 -6.06 2.80 6.57
N LYS A 67 -4.74 2.64 6.35
CA LYS A 67 -4.01 1.41 6.69
C LYS A 67 -3.18 1.54 7.98
N VAL A 68 -2.88 2.78 8.45
CA VAL A 68 -2.10 3.01 9.67
C VAL A 68 -2.97 3.55 10.78
N LEU A 69 -3.66 4.69 10.55
CA LEU A 69 -4.39 5.38 11.63
C LEU A 69 -5.72 4.70 11.96
N LEU A 70 -6.52 4.32 10.96
CA LEU A 70 -7.83 3.69 11.17
C LEU A 70 -7.76 2.35 11.94
N PRO A 71 -6.79 1.45 11.71
CA PRO A 71 -6.71 0.20 12.47
C PRO A 71 -6.42 0.38 13.96
N ILE A 72 -5.82 1.50 14.40
CA ILE A 72 -5.45 1.73 15.81
C ILE A 72 -6.68 1.77 16.72
N PRO A 73 -7.68 2.66 16.51
CA PRO A 73 -8.88 2.68 17.35
C PRO A 73 -9.68 1.39 17.26
N ILE A 74 -9.70 0.71 16.10
CA ILE A 74 -10.38 -0.58 15.92
C ILE A 74 -9.69 -1.65 16.80
N ALA A 75 -8.37 -1.73 16.77
CA ALA A 75 -7.61 -2.66 17.59
C ALA A 75 -7.82 -2.38 19.09
N PHE A 76 -7.77 -1.11 19.50
CA PHE A 76 -8.03 -0.71 20.88
C PHE A 76 -9.45 -1.11 21.33
N PHE A 77 -10.47 -0.84 20.52
CA PHE A 77 -11.85 -1.25 20.81
C PHE A 77 -11.99 -2.77 20.96
N ILE A 78 -11.42 -3.56 20.04
CA ILE A 78 -11.43 -5.03 20.14
C ILE A 78 -10.69 -5.52 21.38
N TRP A 79 -9.59 -4.87 21.75
CA TRP A 79 -8.80 -5.21 22.91
C TRP A 79 -9.55 -4.94 24.22
N THR A 80 -10.32 -3.83 24.30
CA THR A 80 -11.12 -3.49 25.49
C THR A 80 -12.32 -4.42 25.70
N ILE A 81 -12.98 -4.86 24.62
CA ILE A 81 -14.12 -5.79 24.75
C ILE A 81 -13.68 -7.16 25.28
N GLY A 82 -12.57 -7.69 24.76
CA GLY A 82 -12.06 -9.00 25.16
C GLY A 82 -12.99 -10.19 24.85
N GLY A 83 -12.61 -11.37 25.32
CA GLY A 83 -13.44 -12.58 25.28
C GLY A 83 -13.82 -13.08 23.87
N ARG A 84 -14.95 -13.80 23.78
CA ARG A 84 -15.45 -14.41 22.52
C ARG A 84 -15.88 -13.38 21.47
N ILE A 85 -16.40 -12.24 21.91
CA ILE A 85 -16.85 -11.15 21.03
C ILE A 85 -15.63 -10.55 20.30
N ALA A 86 -14.53 -10.31 21.00
CA ALA A 86 -13.29 -9.88 20.38
C ALA A 86 -12.76 -10.90 19.34
N GLY A 87 -12.88 -12.20 19.63
CA GLY A 87 -12.54 -13.29 18.72
C GLY A 87 -13.32 -13.20 17.42
N PHE A 88 -14.63 -13.00 17.50
CA PHE A 88 -15.50 -12.83 16.33
C PHE A 88 -15.09 -11.63 15.47
N HIS A 89 -14.89 -10.45 16.06
CA HIS A 89 -14.47 -9.24 15.32
C HIS A 89 -13.12 -9.44 14.64
N LYS A 90 -12.15 -10.07 15.30
CA LYS A 90 -10.84 -10.40 14.71
C LYS A 90 -11.01 -11.27 13.47
N SER A 91 -11.84 -12.33 13.56
CA SER A 91 -12.09 -13.25 12.44
C SER A 91 -12.75 -12.54 11.26
N VAL A 92 -13.81 -11.78 11.50
CA VAL A 92 -14.53 -11.05 10.43
C VAL A 92 -13.63 -10.04 9.72
N LEU A 93 -12.85 -9.26 10.46
CA LEU A 93 -11.92 -8.28 9.88
C LEU A 93 -10.76 -8.94 9.12
N PHE A 94 -10.37 -10.15 9.51
CA PHE A 94 -9.26 -10.85 8.88
C PHE A 94 -9.63 -11.60 7.60
N VAL A 95 -10.91 -11.98 7.41
CA VAL A 95 -11.40 -12.72 6.22
C VAL A 95 -10.96 -12.08 4.90
N PRO A 96 -11.09 -10.75 4.67
CA PRO A 96 -10.65 -10.14 3.43
C PRO A 96 -9.15 -10.34 3.13
N THR A 97 -8.34 -10.42 4.17
CA THR A 97 -6.87 -10.61 4.04
C THR A 97 -6.52 -11.98 3.46
N LEU A 98 -7.35 -13.00 3.69
CA LEU A 98 -7.13 -14.36 3.18
C LEU A 98 -7.36 -14.50 1.68
N LEU A 99 -8.16 -13.60 1.09
CA LEU A 99 -8.45 -13.61 -0.35
C LEU A 99 -7.25 -13.08 -1.14
N SER A 100 -7.06 -13.56 -2.38
CA SER A 100 -6.08 -12.94 -3.28
C SER A 100 -6.53 -11.54 -3.71
N PHE A 101 -5.58 -10.66 -4.09
CA PHE A 101 -5.94 -9.34 -4.63
C PHE A 101 -6.76 -9.43 -5.91
N VAL A 102 -6.55 -10.46 -6.75
CA VAL A 102 -7.33 -10.68 -7.97
C VAL A 102 -8.80 -10.94 -7.63
N VAL A 103 -9.07 -11.88 -6.72
CA VAL A 103 -10.44 -12.21 -6.29
C VAL A 103 -11.14 -11.00 -5.69
N VAL A 104 -10.44 -10.27 -4.82
CA VAL A 104 -10.96 -9.03 -4.22
C VAL A 104 -11.30 -8.00 -5.30
N SER A 105 -10.41 -7.79 -6.27
CA SER A 105 -10.61 -6.81 -7.34
C SER A 105 -11.82 -7.16 -8.23
N VAL A 106 -11.94 -8.42 -8.65
CA VAL A 106 -13.09 -8.89 -9.44
C VAL A 106 -14.41 -8.73 -8.67
N LEU A 107 -14.41 -9.10 -7.38
CA LEU A 107 -15.57 -8.93 -6.51
C LEU A 107 -16.01 -7.48 -6.44
N TRP A 108 -15.06 -6.55 -6.24
CA TRP A 108 -15.38 -5.13 -6.15
C TRP A 108 -15.80 -4.53 -7.49
N VAL A 109 -15.23 -4.98 -8.63
CA VAL A 109 -15.74 -4.57 -9.97
C VAL A 109 -17.20 -4.93 -10.12
N TRP A 110 -17.59 -6.16 -9.72
CA TRP A 110 -18.98 -6.58 -9.76
C TRP A 110 -19.85 -5.78 -8.77
N MET A 111 -19.41 -5.62 -7.52
CA MET A 111 -20.17 -4.89 -6.50
C MET A 111 -20.40 -3.42 -6.87
N LEU A 112 -19.43 -2.78 -7.53
CA LEU A 112 -19.45 -1.36 -7.92
C LEU A 112 -20.09 -1.14 -9.30
N ASN A 113 -20.55 -2.18 -9.99
CA ASN A 113 -21.21 -2.01 -11.27
C ASN A 113 -22.49 -1.16 -11.11
N PRO A 114 -22.62 -0.01 -11.84
CA PRO A 114 -23.73 0.92 -11.60
C PRO A 114 -25.11 0.42 -12.07
N VAL A 115 -25.15 -0.62 -12.91
CA VAL A 115 -26.41 -1.17 -13.48
C VAL A 115 -26.84 -2.43 -12.76
N ALA A 116 -25.93 -3.40 -12.62
CA ALA A 116 -26.26 -4.76 -12.15
C ALA A 116 -25.49 -5.16 -10.87
N GLY A 117 -24.79 -4.21 -10.24
CA GLY A 117 -23.99 -4.47 -9.04
C GLY A 117 -24.81 -4.59 -7.78
N PHE A 118 -24.26 -5.31 -6.80
CA PHE A 118 -24.88 -5.46 -5.49
C PHE A 118 -25.16 -4.11 -4.81
N LEU A 119 -24.18 -3.17 -4.84
CA LEU A 119 -24.37 -1.84 -4.23
C LEU A 119 -25.41 -1.01 -4.98
N ALA A 120 -25.49 -1.13 -6.31
CA ALA A 120 -26.54 -0.48 -7.09
C ALA A 120 -27.96 -0.97 -6.69
N SER A 121 -28.11 -2.29 -6.48
CA SER A 121 -29.36 -2.87 -6.01
C SER A 121 -29.75 -2.38 -4.61
N VAL A 122 -28.78 -2.31 -3.67
CA VAL A 122 -29.03 -1.82 -2.31
C VAL A 122 -29.39 -0.32 -2.30
N LEU A 123 -28.68 0.52 -3.06
CA LEU A 123 -28.98 1.95 -3.17
C LEU A 123 -30.32 2.20 -3.85
N GLY A 124 -30.69 1.35 -4.83
CA GLY A 124 -31.99 1.39 -5.50
C GLY A 124 -33.17 1.18 -4.53
N LEU A 125 -33.02 0.39 -3.45
CA LEU A 125 -34.05 0.21 -2.42
C LEU A 125 -34.42 1.51 -1.69
N VAL A 126 -33.47 2.45 -1.61
CA VAL A 126 -33.68 3.77 -0.99
C VAL A 126 -33.83 4.90 -2.02
N GLY A 127 -34.04 4.54 -3.31
CA GLY A 127 -34.25 5.51 -4.39
C GLY A 127 -32.99 6.24 -4.86
N LEU A 128 -31.80 5.76 -4.52
CA LEU A 128 -30.53 6.36 -4.91
C LEU A 128 -29.89 5.60 -6.08
N GLY A 129 -29.42 6.34 -7.09
CA GLY A 129 -28.61 5.77 -8.17
C GLY A 129 -27.16 5.50 -7.72
N MET A 130 -26.59 4.41 -8.20
CA MET A 130 -25.17 4.12 -7.99
C MET A 130 -24.31 5.04 -8.87
N PRO A 131 -23.38 5.84 -8.30
CA PRO A 131 -22.48 6.65 -9.11
C PRO A 131 -21.47 5.80 -9.88
N VAL A 132 -21.03 6.30 -11.03
CA VAL A 132 -19.99 5.66 -11.84
C VAL A 132 -18.63 5.97 -11.24
N LEU A 133 -18.13 5.11 -10.37
CA LEU A 133 -16.92 5.38 -9.58
C LEU A 133 -15.62 4.98 -10.29
N LEU A 134 -15.59 3.82 -10.97
CA LEU A 134 -14.38 3.29 -11.60
C LEU A 134 -14.04 3.93 -12.94
N SER A 135 -15.04 4.44 -13.67
CA SER A 135 -14.85 5.11 -14.96
C SER A 135 -14.79 6.64 -14.82
N ASN A 136 -14.70 7.16 -13.61
CA ASN A 136 -14.51 8.59 -13.34
C ASN A 136 -13.08 8.81 -12.83
N ALA A 137 -12.34 9.70 -13.49
CA ALA A 137 -10.93 10.01 -13.19
C ALA A 137 -10.74 10.55 -11.76
N ASP A 138 -11.71 11.30 -11.23
CA ASP A 138 -11.62 11.91 -9.91
C ASP A 138 -11.86 10.93 -8.76
N THR A 139 -12.54 9.79 -9.02
CA THR A 139 -12.95 8.85 -7.97
C THR A 139 -12.22 7.51 -8.02
N ALA A 140 -11.82 7.06 -9.21
CA ALA A 140 -11.27 5.73 -9.42
C ALA A 140 -10.05 5.42 -8.53
N ILE A 141 -9.13 6.37 -8.36
CA ILE A 141 -7.93 6.21 -7.53
C ILE A 141 -8.29 5.96 -6.05
N TYR A 142 -9.30 6.68 -5.53
CA TYR A 142 -9.75 6.53 -4.14
C TYR A 142 -10.49 5.21 -3.91
N VAL A 143 -11.21 4.72 -4.93
CA VAL A 143 -11.84 3.39 -4.87
C VAL A 143 -10.80 2.30 -4.76
N ILE A 144 -9.77 2.32 -5.62
CA ILE A 144 -8.66 1.35 -5.58
C ILE A 144 -7.95 1.41 -4.22
N LEU A 145 -7.68 2.61 -3.72
CA LEU A 145 -7.08 2.82 -2.41
C LEU A 145 -7.95 2.23 -1.28
N GLY A 146 -9.26 2.49 -1.32
CA GLY A 146 -10.24 1.97 -0.35
C GLY A 146 -10.31 0.44 -0.36
N VAL A 147 -10.39 -0.17 -1.54
CA VAL A 147 -10.39 -1.64 -1.72
C VAL A 147 -9.12 -2.26 -1.17
N SER A 148 -7.96 -1.68 -1.50
CA SER A 148 -6.68 -2.13 -1.00
C SER A 148 -6.55 -1.97 0.53
N ALA A 149 -7.09 -0.87 1.08
CA ALA A 149 -7.08 -0.64 2.52
C ALA A 149 -8.01 -1.61 3.26
N TRP A 150 -9.22 -1.82 2.76
CA TRP A 150 -10.16 -2.79 3.32
C TRP A 150 -9.58 -4.20 3.38
N LYS A 151 -8.90 -4.64 2.33
CA LYS A 151 -8.27 -5.96 2.29
C LYS A 151 -7.21 -6.14 3.37
N ILE A 152 -6.40 -5.12 3.66
CA ILE A 152 -5.27 -5.20 4.60
C ILE A 152 -5.68 -4.77 6.04
N LEU A 153 -6.85 -4.18 6.22
CA LEU A 153 -7.31 -3.64 7.49
C LEU A 153 -7.17 -4.63 8.64
N GLY A 154 -7.70 -5.85 8.46
CA GLY A 154 -7.66 -6.89 9.49
C GLY A 154 -6.25 -7.31 9.87
N PHE A 155 -5.33 -7.40 8.92
CA PHE A 155 -3.93 -7.70 9.19
C PHE A 155 -3.28 -6.63 10.08
N ASN A 156 -3.49 -5.35 9.74
CA ASN A 156 -2.93 -4.24 10.53
C ASN A 156 -3.58 -4.14 11.92
N VAL A 157 -4.88 -4.44 12.03
CA VAL A 157 -5.56 -4.57 13.34
C VAL A 157 -4.91 -5.65 14.19
N LEU A 158 -4.58 -6.82 13.61
CA LEU A 158 -3.89 -7.89 14.36
C LEU A 158 -2.48 -7.48 14.79
N LEU A 159 -1.74 -6.74 13.97
CA LEU A 159 -0.43 -6.21 14.36
C LEU A 159 -0.54 -5.26 15.56
N TYR A 160 -1.53 -4.36 15.56
CA TYR A 160 -1.77 -3.48 16.71
C TYR A 160 -2.25 -4.24 17.95
N LEU A 161 -3.07 -5.28 17.77
CA LEU A 161 -3.47 -6.14 18.90
C LEU A 161 -2.28 -6.88 19.51
N ALA A 162 -1.32 -7.31 18.70
CA ALA A 162 -0.07 -7.89 19.21
C ALA A 162 0.76 -6.86 20.00
N GLY A 163 0.86 -5.63 19.49
CA GLY A 163 1.48 -4.52 20.21
C GLY A 163 0.75 -4.17 21.51
N LEU A 164 -0.58 -4.14 21.51
CA LEU A 164 -1.39 -3.91 22.72
C LEU A 164 -1.21 -5.00 23.77
N ALA A 165 -1.02 -6.26 23.35
CA ALA A 165 -0.79 -7.37 24.26
C ALA A 165 0.53 -7.27 25.04
N SER A 166 1.51 -6.51 24.54
CA SER A 166 2.78 -6.27 25.23
C SER A 166 2.70 -5.18 26.32
N ILE A 167 1.62 -4.40 26.35
CA ILE A 167 1.43 -3.33 27.33
C ILE A 167 1.02 -3.92 28.66
N ARG A 168 1.74 -3.58 29.72
CA ARG A 168 1.48 -4.03 31.09
C ARG A 168 0.14 -3.48 31.58
N ARG A 169 -0.70 -4.36 32.10
CA ARG A 169 -2.05 -4.01 32.60
C ARG A 169 -2.01 -3.13 33.83
N ASP A 170 -1.00 -3.29 34.67
CA ASP A 170 -0.83 -2.47 35.89
C ASP A 170 -0.70 -0.96 35.58
N LEU A 171 -0.09 -0.60 34.46
CA LEU A 171 -0.03 0.80 34.02
C LEU A 171 -1.42 1.38 33.70
N ILE A 172 -2.29 0.57 33.13
CA ILE A 172 -3.66 0.98 32.79
C ILE A 172 -4.51 1.08 34.06
N GLU A 173 -4.36 0.12 34.96
CA GLU A 173 -5.05 0.10 36.26
C GLU A 173 -4.62 1.30 37.13
N ALA A 174 -3.34 1.62 37.16
CA ALA A 174 -2.83 2.81 37.87
C ALA A 174 -3.46 4.09 37.33
N MET A 175 -3.50 4.28 36.00
CA MET A 175 -4.15 5.46 35.41
C MET A 175 -5.67 5.52 35.72
N ARG A 176 -6.34 4.37 35.78
CA ARG A 176 -7.76 4.34 36.18
C ARG A 176 -7.98 4.72 37.64
N VAL A 177 -7.08 4.30 38.55
CA VAL A 177 -7.10 4.74 39.94
C VAL A 177 -6.90 6.25 40.05
N ASP A 178 -6.05 6.83 39.20
CA ASP A 178 -5.85 8.27 39.11
C ASP A 178 -7.03 9.02 38.43
N GLY A 179 -8.14 8.33 38.09
CA GLY A 179 -9.36 8.90 37.51
C GLY A 179 -9.28 9.15 36.00
N ALA A 180 -8.30 8.59 35.30
CA ALA A 180 -8.21 8.76 33.86
C ALA A 180 -9.30 7.95 33.13
N GLY A 181 -10.08 8.62 32.27
CA GLY A 181 -11.02 7.97 31.37
C GLY A 181 -10.31 7.28 30.19
N ASP A 182 -11.02 6.36 29.51
CA ASP A 182 -10.47 5.52 28.43
C ASP A 182 -9.80 6.32 27.31
N TRP A 183 -10.32 7.51 26.96
CA TRP A 183 -9.69 8.37 25.97
C TRP A 183 -8.34 8.96 26.42
N VAL A 184 -8.20 9.29 27.70
CA VAL A 184 -6.94 9.78 28.27
C VAL A 184 -5.91 8.65 28.29
N ILE A 185 -6.32 7.44 28.69
CA ILE A 185 -5.51 6.22 28.67
C ILE A 185 -5.05 5.93 27.25
N PHE A 186 -5.99 5.94 26.28
CA PHE A 186 -5.67 5.72 24.87
C PHE A 186 -4.61 6.70 24.36
N ARG A 187 -4.83 8.00 24.56
CA ARG A 187 -3.96 9.05 24.01
C ARG A 187 -2.62 9.18 24.73
N ARG A 188 -2.60 9.07 26.07
CA ARG A 188 -1.40 9.35 26.87
C ARG A 188 -0.57 8.12 27.24
N LEU A 189 -1.15 6.93 27.18
CA LEU A 189 -0.45 5.69 27.51
C LEU A 189 -0.35 4.76 26.29
N ILE A 190 -1.49 4.40 25.68
CA ILE A 190 -1.54 3.37 24.65
C ILE A 190 -0.82 3.81 23.38
N VAL A 191 -1.18 4.98 22.82
CA VAL A 191 -0.57 5.46 21.57
C VAL A 191 0.94 5.67 21.68
N PRO A 192 1.48 6.27 22.76
CA PRO A 192 2.93 6.35 22.95
C PRO A 192 3.62 4.98 23.07
N LEU A 193 3.05 4.04 23.83
CA LEU A 193 3.62 2.70 23.99
C LEU A 193 3.48 1.84 22.73
N LEU A 194 2.48 2.10 21.88
CA LEU A 194 2.33 1.48 20.55
C LEU A 194 3.25 2.11 19.50
N SER A 195 3.96 3.18 19.80
CA SER A 195 4.76 3.91 18.79
C SER A 195 5.69 3.02 17.99
N PRO A 196 6.39 1.98 18.52
CA PRO A 196 7.20 1.09 17.72
C PRO A 196 6.38 0.30 16.68
N THR A 197 5.19 -0.19 17.10
CA THR A 197 4.28 -0.92 16.20
C THR A 197 3.67 0.00 15.15
N ILE A 198 3.22 1.20 15.54
CA ILE A 198 2.72 2.24 14.61
C ILE A 198 3.77 2.55 13.56
N PHE A 199 5.00 2.68 14.01
CA PHE A 199 6.14 2.98 13.14
C PHE A 199 6.42 1.85 12.15
N PHE A 200 6.44 0.60 12.61
CA PHE A 200 6.58 -0.57 11.75
C PHE A 200 5.47 -0.64 10.69
N VAL A 201 4.21 -0.48 11.10
CA VAL A 201 3.05 -0.48 10.18
C VAL A 201 3.13 0.69 9.20
N LEU A 202 3.57 1.87 9.63
CA LEU A 202 3.75 3.05 8.77
C LEU A 202 4.81 2.81 7.69
N ILE A 203 5.98 2.31 8.06
CA ILE A 203 7.06 2.01 7.10
C ILE A 203 6.56 0.96 6.10
N SER A 204 6.04 -0.15 6.60
CA SER A 204 5.53 -1.23 5.75
C SER A 204 4.43 -0.73 4.81
N THR A 205 3.51 0.10 5.31
CA THR A 205 2.44 0.68 4.48
C THR A 205 2.98 1.57 3.38
N VAL A 206 3.91 2.46 3.65
CA VAL A 206 4.48 3.37 2.64
C VAL A 206 5.25 2.58 1.56
N VAL A 207 6.04 1.59 1.97
CA VAL A 207 6.83 0.76 1.03
C VAL A 207 5.93 -0.11 0.15
N PHE A 208 4.95 -0.78 0.76
CA PHE A 208 4.12 -1.76 0.04
C PHE A 208 2.87 -1.16 -0.60
N SER A 209 2.45 0.06 -0.26
CA SER A 209 1.22 0.65 -0.80
C SER A 209 1.21 0.73 -2.33
N ILE A 210 2.33 1.11 -2.93
CA ILE A 210 2.47 1.24 -4.39
C ILE A 210 2.41 -0.14 -5.08
N GLN A 211 3.02 -1.15 -4.47
CA GLN A 211 3.01 -2.53 -4.99
C GLN A 211 1.65 -3.21 -4.79
N GLN A 212 1.03 -3.03 -3.62
CA GLN A 212 -0.24 -3.68 -3.28
C GLN A 212 -1.40 -3.26 -4.16
N VAL A 213 -1.39 -2.03 -4.71
CA VAL A 213 -2.44 -1.54 -5.60
C VAL A 213 -2.25 -1.98 -7.06
N PHE A 214 -1.13 -2.63 -7.41
CA PHE A 214 -0.86 -3.09 -8.78
C PHE A 214 -2.01 -3.97 -9.32
N THR A 215 -2.33 -5.06 -8.62
CA THR A 215 -3.40 -5.97 -9.04
C THR A 215 -4.78 -5.31 -9.09
N PRO A 216 -5.21 -4.51 -8.10
CA PRO A 216 -6.42 -3.70 -8.23
C PRO A 216 -6.40 -2.75 -9.43
N ILE A 217 -5.31 -2.07 -9.72
CA ILE A 217 -5.20 -1.22 -10.92
C ILE A 217 -5.40 -2.05 -12.19
N ASP A 218 -4.67 -3.13 -12.32
CA ASP A 218 -4.68 -4.00 -13.49
C ASP A 218 -6.08 -4.59 -13.76
N VAL A 219 -6.73 -5.14 -12.73
CA VAL A 219 -8.03 -5.81 -12.86
C VAL A 219 -9.21 -4.84 -12.95
N MET A 220 -9.19 -3.73 -12.19
CA MET A 220 -10.35 -2.86 -12.05
C MET A 220 -10.40 -1.72 -13.06
N THR A 221 -9.24 -1.18 -13.48
CA THR A 221 -9.19 0.06 -14.27
C THR A 221 -8.16 0.03 -15.40
N GLN A 222 -7.21 -0.90 -15.40
CA GLN A 222 -6.10 -0.95 -16.37
C GLN A 222 -5.34 0.39 -16.45
N GLY A 223 -5.16 1.05 -15.29
CA GLY A 223 -4.51 2.37 -15.22
C GLY A 223 -5.42 3.57 -15.54
N GLY A 224 -6.62 3.33 -16.10
CA GLY A 224 -7.57 4.36 -16.52
C GLY A 224 -8.51 4.88 -15.41
N PRO A 225 -9.44 5.80 -15.80
CA PRO A 225 -9.50 6.48 -17.09
C PRO A 225 -8.35 7.51 -17.21
N ALA A 226 -7.84 7.73 -18.43
CA ALA A 226 -6.81 8.73 -18.75
C ALA A 226 -5.60 8.73 -17.78
N ASN A 227 -5.06 7.56 -17.44
CA ASN A 227 -3.97 7.32 -16.47
C ASN A 227 -4.28 7.72 -15.01
N ALA A 228 -5.54 8.02 -14.67
CA ALA A 228 -5.90 8.52 -13.33
C ALA A 228 -5.60 7.54 -12.19
N THR A 229 -5.45 6.25 -12.48
CA THR A 229 -5.15 5.22 -11.48
C THR A 229 -3.77 4.58 -11.66
N THR A 230 -3.05 4.86 -12.75
CA THR A 230 -1.72 4.31 -12.99
C THR A 230 -0.75 4.71 -11.87
N ASN A 231 0.24 3.87 -11.57
CA ASN A 231 1.32 4.21 -10.64
C ASN A 231 2.68 3.78 -11.20
N LEU A 232 3.76 4.10 -10.50
CA LEU A 232 5.12 3.80 -10.96
C LEU A 232 5.38 2.31 -11.16
N PHE A 233 4.75 1.44 -10.39
CA PHE A 233 4.90 -0.01 -10.54
C PHE A 233 4.13 -0.51 -11.76
N TYR A 234 2.91 -0.01 -11.98
CA TYR A 234 2.06 -0.39 -13.10
C TYR A 234 2.61 0.11 -14.44
N ILE A 235 3.12 1.34 -14.51
CA ILE A 235 3.72 1.85 -15.74
C ILE A 235 5.00 1.10 -16.13
N ALA A 236 5.79 0.66 -15.15
CA ALA A 236 6.96 -0.18 -15.44
C ALA A 236 6.56 -1.53 -16.03
N TYR A 237 5.46 -2.11 -15.56
CA TYR A 237 4.85 -3.30 -16.15
C TYR A 237 4.40 -3.03 -17.60
N GLN A 238 3.68 -1.94 -17.86
CA GLN A 238 3.24 -1.58 -19.21
C GLN A 238 4.42 -1.36 -20.17
N TYR A 239 5.47 -0.68 -19.75
CA TYR A 239 6.68 -0.51 -20.56
C TYR A 239 7.37 -1.84 -20.87
N THR A 240 7.36 -2.79 -19.91
CA THR A 240 8.00 -4.10 -20.11
C THR A 240 7.19 -5.01 -21.01
N PHE A 241 5.91 -5.19 -20.72
CA PHE A 241 5.08 -6.27 -21.26
C PHE A 241 4.11 -5.82 -22.35
N GLU A 242 3.71 -4.55 -22.39
CA GLU A 242 2.80 -4.02 -23.40
C GLU A 242 3.58 -3.27 -24.52
N SER A 243 4.56 -2.45 -24.13
CA SER A 243 5.35 -1.65 -25.07
C SER A 243 6.67 -2.31 -25.47
N PHE A 244 7.08 -3.39 -24.80
CA PHE A 244 8.36 -4.09 -24.99
C PHE A 244 9.59 -3.16 -24.94
N ASN A 245 9.47 -2.04 -24.23
CA ASN A 245 10.55 -1.06 -24.05
C ASN A 245 11.27 -1.30 -22.73
N ILE A 246 12.13 -2.33 -22.71
CA ILE A 246 12.83 -2.77 -21.50
C ILE A 246 13.75 -1.68 -20.94
N GLY A 247 14.35 -0.83 -21.81
CA GLY A 247 15.20 0.27 -21.36
C GLY A 247 14.42 1.31 -20.53
N PHE A 248 13.24 1.71 -21.04
CA PHE A 248 12.33 2.62 -20.32
C PHE A 248 11.80 1.99 -19.02
N ALA A 249 11.35 0.73 -19.10
CA ALA A 249 10.90 0.00 -17.91
C ALA A 249 11.97 -0.04 -16.83
N SER A 250 13.19 -0.39 -17.21
CA SER A 250 14.35 -0.47 -16.30
C SER A 250 14.71 0.89 -15.70
N ALA A 251 14.65 1.96 -16.48
CA ALA A 251 14.84 3.32 -15.97
C ALA A 251 13.74 3.70 -14.96
N ALA A 252 12.47 3.43 -15.27
CA ALA A 252 11.34 3.70 -14.37
C ALA A 252 11.45 2.91 -13.04
N VAL A 253 11.78 1.60 -13.12
CA VAL A 253 12.01 0.75 -11.92
C VAL A 253 13.20 1.26 -11.09
N THR A 254 14.30 1.66 -11.75
CA THR A 254 15.46 2.23 -11.06
C THR A 254 15.09 3.49 -10.30
N LEU A 255 14.34 4.40 -10.92
CA LEU A 255 13.85 5.63 -10.28
C LEU A 255 12.94 5.33 -9.09
N LEU A 256 12.01 4.38 -9.25
CA LEU A 256 11.15 3.93 -8.15
C LEU A 256 11.96 3.35 -6.98
N PHE A 257 12.95 2.50 -7.28
CA PHE A 257 13.82 1.90 -6.26
C PHE A 257 14.62 2.97 -5.51
N LEU A 258 15.19 3.94 -6.23
CA LEU A 258 15.91 5.05 -5.63
C LEU A 258 15.01 5.97 -4.78
N ALA A 259 13.78 6.24 -5.25
CA ALA A 259 12.80 7.04 -4.50
C ALA A 259 12.39 6.35 -3.19
N ILE A 260 12.06 5.06 -3.23
CA ILE A 260 11.72 4.28 -2.02
C ILE A 260 12.94 4.20 -1.09
N GLY A 261 14.13 3.93 -1.63
CA GLY A 261 15.38 3.88 -0.87
C GLY A 261 15.67 5.20 -0.17
N ALA A 262 15.54 6.32 -0.87
CA ALA A 262 15.71 7.66 -0.30
C ALA A 262 14.70 7.97 0.80
N LEU A 263 13.43 7.58 0.61
CA LEU A 263 12.39 7.71 1.65
C LEU A 263 12.70 6.88 2.89
N LEU A 264 13.22 5.66 2.73
CA LEU A 264 13.60 4.80 3.85
C LEU A 264 14.79 5.38 4.62
N VAL A 265 15.85 5.83 3.92
CA VAL A 265 17.01 6.46 4.53
C VAL A 265 16.64 7.76 5.25
N ALA A 266 15.84 8.62 4.63
CA ALA A 266 15.37 9.86 5.25
C ALA A 266 14.56 9.57 6.52
N LYS A 267 13.70 8.55 6.51
CA LYS A 267 12.96 8.12 7.71
C LYS A 267 13.86 7.59 8.80
N LEU A 268 14.83 6.72 8.50
CA LEU A 268 15.76 6.20 9.49
C LEU A 268 16.54 7.34 10.16
N ALA A 269 17.06 8.28 9.38
CA ALA A 269 17.80 9.43 9.89
C ALA A 269 16.96 10.38 10.78
N LEU A 270 15.66 10.52 10.48
CA LEU A 270 14.74 11.35 11.27
C LEU A 270 14.30 10.68 12.57
N LEU A 271 14.27 9.35 12.63
CA LEU A 271 13.68 8.58 13.71
C LEU A 271 14.67 8.13 14.77
N GLU A 272 15.95 7.95 14.44
CA GLU A 272 17.00 7.74 15.46
C GLU A 272 17.02 8.88 16.49
N ARG A 273 16.47 10.05 16.14
CA ARG A 273 16.36 11.21 17.05
C ARG A 273 15.16 11.17 18.01
N HIS A 274 14.16 10.30 17.80
CA HIS A 274 12.88 10.34 18.53
C HIS A 274 12.45 9.03 19.18
N VAL A 275 13.14 7.90 18.93
CA VAL A 275 12.86 6.62 19.58
C VAL A 275 13.78 6.44 20.76
N HIS A 276 13.26 6.69 21.95
CA HIS A 276 13.91 6.31 23.21
C HIS A 276 13.61 4.84 23.44
N TYR A 277 14.59 3.98 23.22
CA TYR A 277 14.58 2.62 23.78
C TYR A 277 14.88 2.75 25.28
N GLY A 278 13.82 2.83 26.10
CA GLY A 278 13.89 2.74 27.54
C GLY A 278 13.87 1.30 27.97
#